data_32f464f1ee6af54fa7de259852123db1
#
_entry.id   32f464f1ee6af54fa7de259852123db1
#
_cell.length_a   1.000
_cell.length_b   1.000
_cell.length_c   1.000
_cell.angle_alpha   90.00
_cell.angle_beta   90.00
_cell.angle_gamma   90.00
#
_symmetry.space_group_name_H-M   'P 1'
#
loop_
_entity.id
_entity.type
_entity.pdbx_description
1 polymer ?
#
loop_
_entity_poly.entity_id
_entity_poly.type
_entity_poly.pdbx_seq_one_letter_code
_entity_poly.pdbx_strand_id
1 'polypeptide(L)' 'MNAKDQMPKWIIEALDKLGGTASIVEVARHIWEQHEAELRASGDYFYKWQYQMRWDAQKLQDAGKLKKRGPNGKWAVLH' A
#
# COMPACT_ATOMS: atom_id res chain seq x y z
N MET A 1 -9.75 -13.84 -5.09
CA MET A 1 -9.29 -12.49 -5.46
C MET A 1 -7.79 -12.46 -5.47
N ASN A 2 -7.18 -11.72 -6.37
CA ASN A 2 -5.73 -11.69 -6.50
C ASN A 2 -5.11 -10.49 -5.78
N ALA A 3 -3.79 -10.51 -5.61
CA ALA A 3 -3.07 -9.46 -4.90
C ALA A 3 -3.27 -8.08 -5.54
N LYS A 4 -3.33 -8.02 -6.86
CA LYS A 4 -3.52 -6.76 -7.58
C LYS A 4 -4.81 -6.06 -7.17
N ASP A 5 -5.90 -6.81 -7.05
CA ASP A 5 -7.21 -6.25 -6.68
C ASP A 5 -7.26 -5.85 -5.22
N GLN A 6 -6.48 -6.52 -4.37
CA GLN A 6 -6.45 -6.26 -2.93
C GLN A 6 -5.48 -5.14 -2.53
N MET A 7 -4.58 -4.75 -3.42
CA MET A 7 -3.51 -3.80 -3.05
C MET A 7 -4.03 -2.49 -2.44
N PRO A 8 -5.05 -1.83 -2.98
CA PRO A 8 -5.54 -0.60 -2.35
C PRO A 8 -5.98 -0.82 -0.91
N LYS A 9 -6.67 -1.92 -0.64
CA LYS A 9 -7.10 -2.27 0.72
C LYS A 9 -5.89 -2.53 1.63
N TRP A 10 -4.88 -3.23 1.11
CA TRP A 10 -3.67 -3.54 1.88
C TRP A 10 -2.89 -2.29 2.25
N ILE A 11 -2.87 -1.28 1.38
CA ILE A 11 -2.21 0.00 1.67
C ILE A 11 -2.90 0.70 2.86
N ILE A 12 -4.21 0.79 2.82
CA ILE A 12 -4.97 1.42 3.91
C ILE A 12 -4.80 0.64 5.21
N GLU A 13 -4.87 -0.68 5.12
CA GLU A 13 -4.66 -1.58 6.26
C GLU A 13 -3.29 -1.37 6.89
N ALA A 14 -2.25 -1.28 6.05
CA ALA A 14 -0.88 -1.06 6.51
C ALA A 14 -0.76 0.28 7.26
N LEU A 15 -1.32 1.35 6.67
CA LEU A 15 -1.28 2.67 7.31
C LEU A 15 -2.01 2.67 8.65
N ASP A 16 -3.16 2.03 8.72
CA ASP A 16 -3.92 1.94 9.98
C ASP A 16 -3.11 1.21 11.05
N LYS A 17 -2.45 0.10 10.68
CA LYS A 17 -1.65 -0.67 11.62
C LYS A 17 -0.37 0.05 12.04
N LEU A 18 0.14 0.94 11.20
CA LEU A 18 1.37 1.69 11.48
C LEU A 18 1.09 3.05 12.14
N GLY A 19 -0.14 3.26 12.62
CA GLY A 19 -0.48 4.47 13.36
C GLY A 19 -1.05 5.60 12.53
N GLY A 20 -1.41 5.34 11.28
CA GLY A 20 -2.04 6.32 10.42
C GLY A 20 -1.10 7.01 9.44
N THR A 21 0.21 7.01 9.72
CA THR A 21 1.22 7.55 8.81
C THR A 21 2.41 6.61 8.75
N ALA A 22 3.03 6.50 7.59
CA ALA A 22 4.22 5.65 7.42
C ALA A 22 4.91 6.01 6.11
N SER A 23 6.22 5.70 6.04
CA SER A 23 6.98 5.87 4.82
C SER A 23 6.58 4.79 3.80
N ILE A 24 6.94 5.02 2.53
CA ILE A 24 6.72 4.04 1.47
C ILE A 24 7.34 2.69 1.84
N VAL A 25 8.56 2.72 2.38
CA VAL A 25 9.30 1.50 2.76
C VAL A 25 8.58 0.76 3.88
N GLU A 26 8.09 1.49 4.87
CA GLU A 26 7.36 0.89 5.99
C GLU A 26 6.05 0.24 5.52
N VAL A 27 5.33 0.90 4.63
CA VAL A 27 4.10 0.35 4.05
C VAL A 27 4.41 -0.91 3.25
N ALA A 28 5.43 -0.85 2.39
CA ALA A 28 5.82 -2.00 1.58
C ALA A 28 6.24 -3.19 2.45
N ARG A 29 7.02 -2.93 3.50
CA ARG A 29 7.44 -3.99 4.42
C ARG A 29 6.25 -4.63 5.11
N HIS A 30 5.32 -3.83 5.59
CA HIS A 30 4.12 -4.34 6.25
C HIS A 30 3.29 -5.23 5.31
N ILE A 31 3.09 -4.76 4.08
CA ILE A 31 2.35 -5.54 3.07
C ILE A 31 3.05 -6.86 2.79
N TRP A 32 4.38 -6.81 2.62
CA TRP A 32 5.16 -8.03 2.39
C TRP A 32 5.02 -9.01 3.55
N GLU A 33 5.17 -8.52 4.79
CA GLU A 33 5.09 -9.39 5.97
C GLU A 33 3.70 -10.02 6.14
N GLN A 34 2.64 -9.29 5.81
CA GLN A 34 1.28 -9.78 6.01
C GLN A 34 0.73 -10.57 4.82
N HIS A 35 1.24 -10.33 3.62
CA HIS A 35 0.66 -10.88 2.38
C HIS A 35 1.70 -11.53 1.47
N GLU A 36 2.79 -12.00 2.04
CA GLU A 36 3.86 -12.62 1.26
C GLU A 36 3.36 -13.77 0.37
N ALA A 37 2.55 -14.66 0.94
CA ALA A 37 2.04 -15.83 0.20
C ALA A 37 1.21 -15.39 -1.02
N GLU A 38 0.32 -14.42 -0.85
CA GLU A 38 -0.51 -13.93 -1.94
C GLU A 38 0.34 -13.24 -3.01
N LEU A 39 1.34 -12.46 -2.58
CA LEU A 39 2.25 -11.80 -3.52
C LEU A 39 3.08 -12.80 -4.31
N ARG A 40 3.62 -13.82 -3.64
CA ARG A 40 4.40 -14.86 -4.33
C ARG A 40 3.55 -15.63 -5.33
N ALA A 41 2.27 -15.79 -5.07
CA ALA A 41 1.35 -16.52 -5.93
C ALA A 41 0.75 -15.67 -7.04
N SER A 42 1.15 -14.40 -7.17
CA SER A 42 0.49 -13.44 -8.05
C SER A 42 1.04 -13.37 -9.48
N GLY A 43 1.90 -14.32 -9.87
CA GLY A 43 2.46 -14.33 -11.22
C GLY A 43 3.36 -13.13 -11.48
N ASP A 44 3.18 -12.49 -12.63
CA ASP A 44 4.02 -11.34 -13.00
C ASP A 44 3.91 -10.18 -12.02
N TYR A 45 2.79 -10.05 -11.34
CA TYR A 45 2.59 -8.99 -10.36
C TYR A 45 3.61 -9.07 -9.21
N PHE A 46 4.11 -10.26 -8.91
CA PHE A 46 5.15 -10.45 -7.90
C PHE A 46 6.40 -9.59 -8.18
N TYR A 47 6.70 -9.38 -9.46
CA TYR A 47 7.89 -8.62 -9.87
C TYR A 47 7.66 -7.12 -9.96
N LYS A 48 6.42 -6.66 -9.84
CA LYS A 48 6.11 -5.24 -10.02
C LYS A 48 5.16 -4.67 -8.98
N TRP A 49 4.85 -5.43 -7.92
CA TRP A 49 3.85 -4.98 -6.95
C TRP A 49 4.26 -3.69 -6.22
N GLN A 50 5.57 -3.50 -5.94
CA GLN A 50 6.02 -2.29 -5.26
C GLN A 50 5.82 -1.05 -6.13
N TYR A 51 6.05 -1.17 -7.41
CA TYR A 51 5.80 -0.11 -8.36
C TYR A 51 4.30 0.18 -8.48
N GLN A 52 3.51 -0.88 -8.64
CA GLN A 52 2.05 -0.74 -8.76
C GLN A 52 1.43 -0.20 -7.47
N MET A 53 2.01 -0.53 -6.32
CA MET A 53 1.57 -0.01 -5.04
C MET A 53 1.55 1.51 -5.02
N ARG A 54 2.56 2.14 -5.61
CA ARG A 54 2.64 3.61 -5.68
C ARG A 54 1.52 4.18 -6.54
N TRP A 55 1.18 3.51 -7.63
CA TRP A 55 0.07 3.93 -8.49
C TRP A 55 -1.27 3.76 -7.80
N ASP A 56 -1.43 2.67 -7.06
CA ASP A 56 -2.64 2.45 -6.27
C ASP A 56 -2.78 3.51 -5.18
N ALA A 57 -1.67 3.90 -4.56
CA ALA A 57 -1.68 4.99 -3.58
C ALA A 57 -2.12 6.31 -4.23
N GLN A 58 -1.67 6.57 -5.47
CA GLN A 58 -2.10 7.75 -6.20
C GLN A 58 -3.61 7.73 -6.43
N LYS A 59 -4.16 6.58 -6.79
CA LYS A 59 -5.60 6.44 -6.98
C LYS A 59 -6.36 6.67 -5.67
N LEU A 60 -5.83 6.18 -4.56
CA LEU A 60 -6.41 6.40 -3.24
C LEU A 60 -6.37 7.88 -2.86
N GLN A 61 -5.30 8.58 -3.19
CA GLN A 61 -5.20 10.02 -2.95
C GLN A 61 -6.24 10.76 -3.78
N ASP A 62 -6.39 10.40 -5.04
CA ASP A 62 -7.39 11.01 -5.93
C ASP A 62 -8.81 10.79 -5.41
N ALA A 63 -9.03 9.66 -4.73
CA ALA A 63 -10.34 9.34 -4.13
C ALA A 63 -10.52 9.94 -2.72
N GLY A 64 -9.52 10.68 -2.22
CA GLY A 64 -9.59 11.31 -0.91
C GLY A 64 -9.37 10.38 0.28
N LYS A 65 -8.82 9.20 0.06
CA LYS A 65 -8.62 8.19 1.11
C LYS A 65 -7.21 8.17 1.68
N LEU A 66 -6.27 8.83 1.01
CA LEU A 66 -4.86 8.81 1.39
C LEU A 66 -4.20 10.11 0.95
N LYS A 67 -3.19 10.55 1.70
CA LYS A 67 -2.38 11.70 1.36
C LYS A 67 -0.93 11.24 1.22
N LYS A 68 -0.35 11.37 0.04
CA LYS A 68 1.03 10.92 -0.23
C LYS A 68 2.08 11.85 0.35
N ARG A 69 1.75 13.12 0.55
CA ARG A 69 2.67 14.10 1.13
C ARG A 69 2.16 14.54 2.50
N GLY A 70 2.09 13.59 3.41
CA GLY A 70 1.71 13.85 4.79
C GLY A 70 2.90 14.36 5.61
N PRO A 71 2.81 14.32 6.93
CA PRO A 71 3.88 14.78 7.82
C PRO A 71 5.22 14.12 7.47
N ASN A 72 6.26 14.93 7.34
CA ASN A 72 7.61 14.48 7.01
C ASN A 72 7.69 13.70 5.68
N GLY A 73 6.80 14.02 4.73
CA GLY A 73 6.78 13.35 3.43
C GLY A 73 6.25 11.93 3.46
N LYS A 74 5.68 11.49 4.57
CA LYS A 74 5.12 10.14 4.70
C LYS A 74 3.71 10.08 4.15
N TRP A 75 3.27 8.86 3.82
CA TRP A 75 1.88 8.62 3.46
C TRP A 75 1.01 8.68 4.70
N ALA A 76 -0.18 9.24 4.59
CA ALA A 76 -1.13 9.35 5.69
C ALA A 76 -2.51 8.88 5.22
N VAL A 77 -3.17 8.07 6.06
CA VAL A 77 -4.53 7.65 5.77
C VAL A 77 -5.48 8.80 6.11
N LEU A 78 -6.52 8.97 5.29
CA LEU A 78 -7.57 9.98 5.53
C LEU A 78 -8.87 9.24 5.83
N HIS A 79 -9.46 9.53 6.97
CA HIS A 79 -10.71 8.93 7.40
C HIS A 79 -11.87 9.92 7.36
#